data_b3ec9340a075dbaae11d1a9b5a867eea
#
_entry.id   b3ec9340a075dbaae11d1a9b5a867eea
#
_cell.length_a   1.000
_cell.length_b   1.000
_cell.length_c   1.000
_cell.angle_alpha   90.00
_cell.angle_beta   90.00
_cell.angle_gamma   90.00
#
_symmetry.space_group_name_H-M   'P 1'
#
loop_
_entity.id
_entity.type
_entity.pdbx_description
1 polymer ?
#
loop_
_entity_poly.entity_id
_entity_poly.type
_entity_poly.pdbx_seq_one_letter_code
_entity_poly.pdbx_strand_id
1 'polypeptide(L)' 'MERKLISAAAVRALCGGISDMSLWRWLNNPAMAFPKPVTIQRRRYWREAEVLAWLDARAEAREVA' A
#
# COMPACT_ATOMS: atom_id res chain seq x y z
N MET A 1 8.19 14.22 11.62
CA MET A 1 6.83 14.01 11.17
C MET A 1 6.83 13.57 9.72
N GLU A 2 6.35 12.37 9.49
CA GLU A 2 6.42 11.78 8.17
C GLU A 2 5.24 12.17 7.31
N ARG A 3 5.54 12.87 6.21
CA ARG A 3 4.52 13.23 5.23
C ARG A 3 4.93 12.84 3.84
N LYS A 4 5.90 11.93 3.74
CA LYS A 4 6.40 11.51 2.46
C LYS A 4 5.33 10.75 1.69
N LEU A 5 5.11 11.14 0.45
CA LEU A 5 4.20 10.45 -0.45
C LEU A 5 5.01 9.64 -1.44
N ILE A 6 4.50 8.47 -1.78
CA ILE A 6 5.13 7.61 -2.78
C ILE A 6 4.12 7.29 -3.86
N SER A 7 4.61 7.07 -5.05
CA SER A 7 3.77 6.79 -6.21
C SER A 7 3.25 5.36 -6.19
N ALA A 8 2.28 5.08 -7.06
CA ALA A 8 1.77 3.72 -7.21
C ALA A 8 2.86 2.75 -7.60
N ALA A 9 3.79 3.18 -8.45
CA ALA A 9 4.89 2.32 -8.84
C ALA A 9 5.77 1.96 -7.65
N ALA A 10 6.03 2.95 -6.78
CA ALA A 10 6.84 2.71 -5.59
C ALA A 10 6.10 1.77 -4.62
N VAL A 11 4.79 1.94 -4.48
CA VAL A 11 4.00 1.06 -3.62
C VAL A 11 4.07 -0.38 -4.14
N ARG A 12 3.92 -0.57 -5.44
CA ARG A 12 4.00 -1.91 -6.01
C ARG A 12 5.35 -2.55 -5.77
N ALA A 13 6.41 -1.76 -5.86
CA ALA A 13 7.76 -2.28 -5.60
C ALA A 13 7.93 -2.67 -4.14
N LEU A 14 7.41 -1.86 -3.22
CA LEU A 14 7.48 -2.16 -1.80
C LEU A 14 6.73 -3.44 -1.46
N CYS A 15 5.67 -3.72 -2.20
CA CYS A 15 4.84 -4.88 -1.94
C CYS A 15 5.32 -6.13 -2.70
N GLY A 16 6.57 -6.13 -3.15
CA GLY A 16 7.13 -7.30 -3.80
C GLY A 16 7.04 -7.30 -5.31
N GLY A 17 6.80 -6.13 -5.90
CA GLY A 17 6.72 -6.02 -7.35
C GLY A 17 5.40 -6.51 -7.91
N ILE A 18 4.31 -6.28 -7.18
CA ILE A 18 3.00 -6.71 -7.64
C ILE A 18 2.56 -5.91 -8.87
N SER A 19 1.61 -6.47 -9.61
CA SER A 19 1.08 -5.80 -10.79
C SER A 19 0.10 -4.70 -10.38
N ASP A 20 -0.18 -3.82 -11.34
CA ASP A 20 -1.17 -2.78 -11.13
C ASP A 20 -2.55 -3.38 -10.84
N MET A 21 -2.87 -4.48 -11.48
CA MET A 21 -4.13 -5.18 -11.26
C MET A 21 -4.23 -5.71 -9.83
N SER A 22 -3.15 -6.26 -9.30
CA SER A 22 -3.14 -6.73 -7.93
C SER A 22 -3.35 -5.59 -6.95
N LEU A 23 -2.70 -4.46 -7.18
CA LEU A 23 -2.89 -3.28 -6.34
C LEU A 23 -4.34 -2.82 -6.37
N TRP A 24 -4.95 -2.81 -7.57
CA TRP A 24 -6.33 -2.42 -7.70
C TRP A 24 -7.25 -3.34 -6.89
N ARG A 25 -7.00 -4.64 -6.94
CA ARG A 25 -7.78 -5.60 -6.18
C ARG A 25 -7.67 -5.37 -4.69
N TRP A 26 -6.46 -5.08 -4.21
CA TRP A 26 -6.25 -4.81 -2.79
C TRP A 26 -7.03 -3.58 -2.35
N LEU A 27 -7.04 -2.54 -3.18
CA LEU A 27 -7.76 -1.31 -2.85
C LEU A 27 -9.26 -1.53 -2.79
N ASN A 28 -9.76 -2.45 -3.58
CA ASN A 28 -11.20 -2.72 -3.66
C ASN A 28 -11.66 -3.87 -2.78
N ASN A 29 -10.76 -4.41 -1.97
CA ASN A 29 -11.09 -5.52 -1.08
C ASN A 29 -11.03 -5.04 0.37
N PRO A 30 -12.20 -4.82 1.02
CA PRO A 30 -12.20 -4.31 2.39
C PRO A 30 -11.46 -5.22 3.38
N ALA A 31 -11.43 -6.52 3.12
CA ALA A 31 -10.74 -7.45 4.00
C ALA A 31 -9.24 -7.23 4.03
N MET A 32 -8.69 -6.64 2.97
CA MET A 32 -7.26 -6.34 2.94
C MET A 32 -6.90 -5.16 3.82
N ALA A 33 -7.82 -4.24 4.04
CA ALA A 33 -7.59 -3.04 4.83
C ALA A 33 -6.37 -2.25 4.34
N PHE A 34 -6.14 -2.25 3.02
CA PHE A 34 -5.02 -1.54 2.44
C PHE A 34 -5.23 -0.03 2.55
N PRO A 35 -4.18 0.75 2.83
CA PRO A 35 -4.33 2.20 2.95
C PRO A 35 -4.89 2.83 1.67
N LYS A 36 -5.72 3.84 1.84
CA LYS A 36 -6.32 4.52 0.70
C LYS A 36 -5.37 5.56 0.14
N PRO A 37 -5.34 5.71 -1.19
CA PRO A 37 -4.45 6.68 -1.81
C PRO A 37 -4.95 8.10 -1.71
N VAL A 38 -4.02 9.03 -1.84
CA VAL A 38 -4.31 10.44 -2.03
C VAL A 38 -4.21 10.70 -3.53
N THR A 39 -5.27 11.23 -4.13
CA THR A 39 -5.29 11.48 -5.56
C THR A 39 -4.90 12.93 -5.84
N ILE A 40 -3.86 13.11 -6.65
CA ILE A 40 -3.38 14.43 -7.05
C ILE A 40 -3.24 14.41 -8.57
N GLN A 41 -4.02 15.26 -9.25
CA GLN A 41 -3.98 15.37 -10.70
C GLN A 41 -4.05 14.02 -11.40
N ARG A 42 -5.04 13.22 -11.00
CA ARG A 42 -5.32 11.90 -11.59
C ARG A 42 -4.27 10.85 -11.29
N ARG A 43 -3.32 11.18 -10.41
CA ARG A 43 -2.31 10.20 -9.99
C ARG A 43 -2.53 9.85 -8.54
N ARG A 44 -2.30 8.59 -8.21
CA ARG A 44 -2.47 8.09 -6.86
C ARG A 44 -1.14 8.07 -6.14
N TYR A 45 -1.18 8.58 -4.91
CA TYR A 45 -0.01 8.57 -4.04
C TYR A 45 -0.43 8.01 -2.69
N TRP A 46 0.51 7.45 -1.99
CA TRP A 46 0.26 6.93 -0.65
C TRP A 46 1.26 7.54 0.31
N ARG A 47 0.85 7.66 1.56
CA ARG A 47 1.81 8.02 2.59
C ARG A 47 2.68 6.82 2.87
N GLU A 48 3.99 7.01 2.74
CA GLU A 48 4.92 5.90 2.90
C GLU A 48 4.75 5.22 4.26
N ALA A 49 4.58 6.01 5.33
CA ALA A 49 4.45 5.46 6.66
C ALA A 49 3.25 4.52 6.78
N GLU A 50 2.15 4.85 6.12
CA GLU A 50 0.95 4.02 6.17
C GLU A 50 1.17 2.70 5.46
N VAL A 51 1.83 2.73 4.33
CA VAL A 51 2.11 1.51 3.57
C VAL A 51 3.05 0.61 4.35
N LEU A 52 4.09 1.19 4.94
CA LEU A 52 5.04 0.41 5.73
C LEU A 52 4.38 -0.21 6.95
N ALA A 53 3.50 0.54 7.62
CA ALA A 53 2.78 0.01 8.77
C ALA A 53 1.89 -1.16 8.37
N TRP A 54 1.23 -1.05 7.21
CA TRP A 54 0.38 -2.12 6.72
C TRP A 54 1.20 -3.37 6.42
N LEU A 55 2.35 -3.19 5.80
CA LEU A 55 3.23 -4.32 5.50
C LEU A 55 3.75 -4.98 6.77
N ASP A 56 4.12 -4.19 7.77
CA ASP A 56 4.58 -4.73 9.04
C ASP A 56 3.50 -5.55 9.73
N ALA A 57 2.27 -5.06 9.71
CA ALA A 57 1.15 -5.79 10.30
C ALA A 57 0.92 -7.12 9.60
N ARG A 58 1.07 -7.13 8.27
CA ARG A 58 0.92 -8.37 7.51
C ARG A 58 2.03 -9.37 7.85
N ALA A 59 3.26 -8.86 7.97
CA ALA A 59 4.38 -9.73 8.29
C ALA A 59 4.21 -10.36 9.67
N GLU A 60 3.73 -9.59 10.64
CA GLU A 60 3.50 -10.10 11.97
C GLU A 60 2.40 -11.16 11.98
N ALA A 61 1.34 -10.93 11.22
CA ALA A 61 0.26 -11.89 11.12
C ALA A 61 0.74 -13.22 10.55
N ARG A 62 1.65 -13.15 9.58
CA ARG A 62 2.21 -14.36 8.99
C ARG A 62 3.01 -15.16 9.99
N GLU A 63 3.77 -14.47 10.82
CA GLU A 63 4.64 -15.14 11.77
C GLU A 63 3.86 -15.87 12.85
N VAL A 64 2.68 -15.38 13.14
CA VAL A 64 1.84 -16.00 14.15
C VAL A 64 1.29 -17.35 13.67
N ALA A 65 1.11 -17.48 12.38
CA ALA A 65 0.51 -18.68 11.81
C ALA A 65 1.42 -19.92 11.86
#